data_a787cc17dcccbd32c61ba187a54403b1
#
_entry.id   a787cc17dcccbd32c61ba187a54403b1
#
_cell.length_a   1.000
_cell.length_b   1.000
_cell.length_c   1.000
_cell.angle_alpha   90.00
_cell.angle_beta   90.00
_cell.angle_gamma   90.00
#
_symmetry.space_group_name_H-M   'P 1'
#
loop_
_entity.id
_entity.type
_entity.pdbx_description
1 polymer ?
#
loop_
_entity_poly.entity_id
_entity_poly.type
_entity_poly.pdbx_seq_one_letter_code
_entity_poly.pdbx_strand_id
1 'polypeptide(L)'
;MHNRQEILEAFNRFLDVLDELREKCPWDRKQTNLSLRPNTIEECYELSDALVSDDIPNICKELGDVMLHVAFYAKIATEKGQFDLKDVCDRLCDKLIYRHPHVFGDVVAETAGEVCKNWEQLKMTEKDGNKSILSGVPNSMPSLIKAYRMQEKAANVGFDWEKKEDVWGKVQEEISEVEKEMRSGNKTDFEKEFGDLLFSLVNVARLYDINPDNALEQTNNKFRNRFTYIENRSKEQGRSLKDMSLAEMDELWNESKRDEQ
;
A
#
# COMPACT_ATOMS: atom_id res chain seq x y z
N MET A 1 -2.83 2.86 29.18
CA MET A 1 -3.62 2.12 28.17
C MET A 1 -4.97 1.79 28.78
N HIS A 2 -6.02 1.81 27.99
CA HIS A 2 -7.39 1.55 28.43
C HIS A 2 -7.66 0.04 28.53
N ASN A 3 -8.60 -0.34 29.40
CA ASN A 3 -9.05 -1.72 29.49
C ASN A 3 -10.06 -2.06 28.37
N ARG A 4 -10.39 -3.36 28.25
CA ARG A 4 -11.27 -3.84 27.15
C ARG A 4 -12.65 -3.21 27.19
N GLN A 5 -13.19 -2.98 28.37
CA GLN A 5 -14.53 -2.39 28.54
C GLN A 5 -14.56 -0.93 28.08
N GLU A 6 -13.57 -0.14 28.46
CA GLU A 6 -13.43 1.25 28.00
C GLU A 6 -13.31 1.36 26.47
N ILE A 7 -12.60 0.41 25.85
CA ILE A 7 -12.49 0.35 24.38
C ILE A 7 -13.86 0.06 23.74
N LEU A 8 -14.62 -0.88 24.30
CA LEU A 8 -15.95 -1.23 23.79
C LEU A 8 -16.94 -0.05 23.96
N GLU A 9 -16.88 0.66 25.07
CA GLU A 9 -17.70 1.85 25.32
C GLU A 9 -17.37 2.97 24.33
N ALA A 10 -16.10 3.22 24.07
CA ALA A 10 -15.65 4.19 23.06
C ALA A 10 -16.12 3.80 21.64
N PHE A 11 -16.07 2.52 21.31
CA PHE A 11 -16.53 2.02 20.02
C PHE A 11 -18.06 2.14 19.89
N ASN A 12 -18.83 1.80 20.92
CA ASN A 12 -20.29 2.02 20.93
C ASN A 12 -20.64 3.49 20.73
N ARG A 13 -19.99 4.39 21.47
CA ARG A 13 -20.18 5.84 21.29
C ARG A 13 -19.88 6.27 19.84
N PHE A 14 -18.86 5.74 19.22
CA PHE A 14 -18.56 6.02 17.81
C PHE A 14 -19.70 5.60 16.89
N LEU A 15 -20.28 4.43 17.08
CA LEU A 15 -21.42 3.94 16.29
C LEU A 15 -22.67 4.81 16.50
N ASP A 16 -22.95 5.23 17.74
CA ASP A 16 -24.05 6.14 18.05
C ASP A 16 -23.90 7.48 17.32
N VAL A 17 -22.68 8.04 17.31
CA VAL A 17 -22.36 9.28 16.58
C VAL A 17 -22.57 9.11 15.08
N LEU A 18 -22.12 8.00 14.50
CA LEU A 18 -22.30 7.70 13.07
C LEU A 18 -23.80 7.58 12.72
N ASP A 19 -24.58 6.94 13.57
CA ASP A 19 -26.03 6.80 13.40
C ASP A 19 -26.71 8.17 13.40
N GLU A 20 -26.36 9.06 14.35
CA GLU A 20 -26.88 10.43 14.39
C GLU A 20 -26.48 11.24 13.15
N LEU A 21 -25.22 11.14 12.71
CA LEU A 21 -24.75 11.82 11.49
C LEU A 21 -25.53 11.32 10.27
N ARG A 22 -25.70 10.01 10.14
CA ARG A 22 -26.43 9.40 9.02
C ARG A 22 -27.91 9.84 9.00
N GLU A 23 -28.53 10.04 10.15
CA GLU A 23 -29.91 10.51 10.25
C GLU A 23 -30.04 12.02 10.04
N LYS A 24 -29.16 12.82 10.68
CA LYS A 24 -29.35 14.27 10.84
C LYS A 24 -28.51 15.12 9.89
N CYS A 25 -27.32 14.68 9.49
CA CYS A 25 -26.45 15.47 8.63
C CYS A 25 -26.88 15.35 7.15
N PRO A 26 -27.17 16.47 6.47
CA PRO A 26 -27.59 16.44 5.07
C PRO A 26 -26.53 15.90 4.11
N TRP A 27 -25.25 15.99 4.46
CA TRP A 27 -24.15 15.47 3.65
C TRP A 27 -24.01 13.95 3.86
N ASP A 28 -23.92 13.49 5.11
CA ASP A 28 -23.77 12.07 5.44
C ASP A 28 -24.93 11.24 4.92
N ARG A 29 -26.16 11.73 5.08
CA ARG A 29 -27.39 11.06 4.63
C ARG A 29 -27.43 10.76 3.13
N LYS A 30 -26.73 11.55 2.30
CA LYS A 30 -26.70 11.38 0.84
C LYS A 30 -25.62 10.43 0.38
N GLN A 31 -24.68 10.05 1.26
CA GLN A 31 -23.55 9.24 0.86
C GLN A 31 -23.96 7.82 0.43
N THR A 32 -23.27 7.33 -0.55
CA THR A 32 -23.36 5.96 -1.11
C THR A 32 -21.98 5.31 -1.11
N ASN A 33 -21.93 4.00 -1.32
CA ASN A 33 -20.66 3.29 -1.46
C ASN A 33 -19.76 3.93 -2.54
N LEU A 34 -20.34 4.37 -3.66
CA LEU A 34 -19.58 4.98 -4.75
C LEU A 34 -19.11 6.40 -4.42
N SER A 35 -19.94 7.20 -3.73
CA SER A 35 -19.55 8.57 -3.36
C SER A 35 -18.44 8.60 -2.31
N LEU A 36 -18.42 7.63 -1.38
CA LEU A 36 -17.40 7.53 -0.34
C LEU A 36 -16.10 6.85 -0.82
N ARG A 37 -16.15 6.10 -1.93
CA ARG A 37 -14.98 5.35 -2.42
C ARG A 37 -13.72 6.22 -2.62
N PRO A 38 -13.79 7.41 -3.25
CA PRO A 38 -12.61 8.28 -3.38
C PRO A 38 -12.00 8.66 -2.03
N ASN A 39 -12.83 9.08 -1.07
CA ASN A 39 -12.38 9.45 0.26
C ASN A 39 -11.72 8.25 0.99
N THR A 40 -12.30 7.06 0.89
CA THR A 40 -11.69 5.85 1.47
C THR A 40 -10.27 5.60 0.96
N ILE A 41 -10.02 5.85 -0.33
CA ILE A 41 -8.70 5.72 -0.95
C ILE A 41 -7.77 6.80 -0.41
N GLU A 42 -8.26 8.03 -0.28
CA GLU A 42 -7.53 9.17 0.28
C GLU A 42 -7.08 8.87 1.71
N GLU A 43 -8.00 8.47 2.62
CA GLU A 43 -7.67 8.11 4.00
C GLU A 43 -6.66 6.95 4.10
N CYS A 44 -6.74 5.97 3.17
CA CYS A 44 -5.74 4.90 3.11
C CYS A 44 -4.35 5.43 2.74
N TYR A 45 -4.25 6.43 1.87
CA TYR A 45 -2.98 7.06 1.53
C TYR A 45 -2.48 7.98 2.66
N GLU A 46 -3.35 8.74 3.32
CA GLU A 46 -2.98 9.56 4.48
C GLU A 46 -2.46 8.71 5.62
N LEU A 47 -3.10 7.57 5.90
CA LEU A 47 -2.59 6.58 6.84
C LEU A 47 -1.22 6.03 6.40
N SER A 48 -1.05 5.72 5.11
CA SER A 48 0.23 5.24 4.58
C SER A 48 1.35 6.27 4.78
N ASP A 49 1.11 7.53 4.50
CA ASP A 49 2.06 8.63 4.69
C ASP A 49 2.44 8.80 6.17
N ALA A 50 1.46 8.74 7.06
CA ALA A 50 1.68 8.80 8.50
C ALA A 50 2.53 7.62 9.01
N LEU A 51 2.30 6.39 8.48
CA LEU A 51 3.08 5.20 8.81
C LEU A 51 4.53 5.27 8.29
N VAL A 52 4.76 5.78 7.09
CA VAL A 52 6.11 5.94 6.52
C VAL A 52 6.93 6.97 7.30
N SER A 53 6.28 8.04 7.78
CA SER A 53 6.92 9.10 8.56
C SER A 53 6.99 8.82 10.07
N ASP A 54 6.44 7.70 10.55
CA ASP A 54 6.31 7.35 11.98
C ASP A 54 5.64 8.46 12.81
N ASP A 55 4.67 9.17 12.18
CA ASP A 55 3.92 10.25 12.82
C ASP A 55 2.78 9.69 13.67
N ILE A 56 3.10 9.35 14.93
CA ILE A 56 2.17 8.69 15.87
C ILE A 56 0.84 9.44 16.04
N PRO A 57 0.79 10.77 16.21
CA PRO A 57 -0.47 11.51 16.25
C PRO A 57 -1.34 11.33 15.00
N ASN A 58 -0.74 11.46 13.83
CA ASN A 58 -1.43 11.29 12.56
C ASN A 58 -1.83 9.82 12.32
N ILE A 59 -0.99 8.84 12.66
CA ILE A 59 -1.38 7.42 12.61
C ILE A 59 -2.67 7.18 13.40
N CYS A 60 -2.78 7.75 14.60
CA CYS A 60 -3.98 7.60 15.42
C CYS A 60 -5.21 8.26 14.77
N LYS A 61 -5.05 9.43 14.15
CA LYS A 61 -6.09 10.15 13.42
C LYS A 61 -6.56 9.31 12.22
N GLU A 62 -5.67 8.95 11.32
CA GLU A 62 -6.00 8.28 10.06
C GLU A 62 -6.57 6.86 10.28
N LEU A 63 -6.15 6.16 11.34
CA LEU A 63 -6.82 4.92 11.77
C LEU A 63 -8.30 5.15 12.13
N GLY A 64 -8.63 6.30 12.71
CA GLY A 64 -10.00 6.70 12.99
C GLY A 64 -10.80 6.92 11.71
N ASP A 65 -10.23 7.61 10.74
CA ASP A 65 -10.87 7.93 9.46
C ASP A 65 -11.09 6.68 8.60
N VAL A 66 -10.11 5.77 8.52
CA VAL A 66 -10.30 4.45 7.89
C VAL A 66 -11.38 3.62 8.61
N MET A 67 -11.42 3.63 9.95
CA MET A 67 -12.44 2.94 10.72
C MET A 67 -13.84 3.53 10.48
N LEU A 68 -13.95 4.87 10.35
CA LEU A 68 -15.20 5.54 9.97
C LEU A 68 -15.73 4.99 8.65
N HIS A 69 -14.90 4.88 7.62
CA HIS A 69 -15.31 4.35 6.32
C HIS A 69 -15.80 2.90 6.40
N VAL A 70 -15.14 2.06 7.18
CA VAL A 70 -15.57 0.65 7.41
C VAL A 70 -16.97 0.62 8.03
N ALA A 71 -17.19 1.38 9.11
CA ALA A 71 -18.48 1.43 9.78
C ALA A 71 -19.57 2.08 8.90
N PHE A 72 -19.22 3.09 8.13
CA PHE A 72 -20.13 3.79 7.23
C PHE A 72 -20.65 2.87 6.11
N TYR A 73 -19.79 2.08 5.48
CA TYR A 73 -20.19 1.08 4.49
C TYR A 73 -21.11 0.01 5.10
N ALA A 74 -20.79 -0.45 6.31
CA ALA A 74 -21.65 -1.39 7.03
C ALA A 74 -23.03 -0.77 7.35
N LYS A 75 -23.07 0.52 7.74
CA LYS A 75 -24.33 1.25 7.97
C LYS A 75 -25.17 1.36 6.69
N ILE A 76 -24.56 1.71 5.56
CA ILE A 76 -25.25 1.77 4.26
C ILE A 76 -25.80 0.40 3.86
N ALA A 77 -25.07 -0.68 4.15
CA ALA A 77 -25.53 -2.04 3.88
C ALA A 77 -26.68 -2.46 4.79
N THR A 78 -26.64 -2.08 6.07
CA THR A 78 -27.72 -2.29 7.04
C THR A 78 -29.02 -1.63 6.58
N GLU A 79 -28.96 -0.39 6.09
CA GLU A 79 -30.11 0.34 5.56
C GLU A 79 -30.76 -0.36 4.36
N LYS A 80 -29.99 -1.15 3.63
CA LYS A 80 -30.44 -1.94 2.48
C LYS A 80 -30.84 -3.37 2.83
N GLY A 81 -30.74 -3.76 4.12
CA GLY A 81 -31.03 -5.11 4.57
C GLY A 81 -30.06 -6.17 4.02
N GLN A 82 -28.79 -5.80 3.73
CA GLN A 82 -27.81 -6.68 3.14
C GLN A 82 -26.94 -7.37 4.18
N PHE A 83 -26.28 -6.62 5.03
CA PHE A 83 -25.46 -7.07 6.16
C PHE A 83 -25.23 -5.90 7.12
N ASP A 84 -24.71 -6.15 8.31
CA ASP A 84 -24.35 -5.15 9.29
C ASP A 84 -22.85 -5.28 9.73
N LEU A 85 -22.44 -4.44 10.67
CA LEU A 85 -21.07 -4.43 11.18
C LEU A 85 -20.74 -5.71 11.95
N LYS A 86 -21.72 -6.37 12.58
CA LYS A 86 -21.53 -7.66 13.24
C LYS A 86 -21.17 -8.74 12.22
N ASP A 87 -21.88 -8.79 11.08
CA ASP A 87 -21.56 -9.72 9.99
C ASP A 87 -20.13 -9.52 9.47
N VAL A 88 -19.68 -8.26 9.36
CA VAL A 88 -18.31 -7.93 8.95
C VAL A 88 -17.31 -8.47 9.96
N CYS A 89 -17.54 -8.25 11.25
CA CYS A 89 -16.67 -8.74 12.32
C CYS A 89 -16.63 -10.26 12.40
N ASP A 90 -17.80 -10.91 12.38
CA ASP A 90 -17.89 -12.37 12.47
C ASP A 90 -17.18 -13.05 11.31
N ARG A 91 -17.47 -12.62 10.07
CA ARG A 91 -16.79 -13.16 8.87
C ARG A 91 -15.28 -12.93 8.89
N LEU A 92 -14.83 -11.82 9.44
CA LEU A 92 -13.39 -11.55 9.62
C LEU A 92 -12.80 -12.52 10.65
N CYS A 93 -13.44 -12.70 11.79
CA CYS A 93 -13.00 -13.64 12.83
C CYS A 93 -12.93 -15.05 12.31
N ASP A 94 -13.99 -15.55 11.68
CA ASP A 94 -14.06 -16.90 11.10
C ASP A 94 -12.92 -17.12 10.09
N LYS A 95 -12.71 -16.14 9.21
CA LYS A 95 -11.60 -16.15 8.25
C LYS A 95 -10.23 -16.21 8.92
N LEU A 96 -10.01 -15.41 9.96
CA LEU A 96 -8.74 -15.39 10.69
C LEU A 96 -8.51 -16.70 11.43
N ILE A 97 -9.51 -17.25 12.10
CA ILE A 97 -9.43 -18.54 12.79
C ILE A 97 -9.11 -19.66 11.78
N TYR A 98 -9.82 -19.71 10.68
CA TYR A 98 -9.61 -20.70 9.63
C TYR A 98 -8.19 -20.65 9.03
N ARG A 99 -7.66 -19.46 8.81
CA ARG A 99 -6.34 -19.25 8.18
C ARG A 99 -5.15 -19.38 9.12
N HIS A 100 -5.41 -19.51 10.42
CA HIS A 100 -4.34 -19.65 11.43
C HIS A 100 -4.49 -20.95 12.25
N PRO A 101 -4.53 -22.13 11.58
CA PRO A 101 -4.69 -23.41 12.28
C PRO A 101 -3.50 -23.73 13.21
N HIS A 102 -2.37 -23.03 13.06
CA HIS A 102 -1.23 -23.11 13.97
C HIS A 102 -1.44 -22.31 15.27
N VAL A 103 -2.48 -21.46 15.36
CA VAL A 103 -2.86 -20.71 16.58
C VAL A 103 -4.15 -21.27 17.18
N PHE A 104 -5.11 -21.63 16.35
CA PHE A 104 -6.48 -22.01 16.76
C PHE A 104 -6.79 -23.50 16.55
N GLY A 105 -5.83 -24.30 16.07
CA GLY A 105 -5.94 -25.73 15.81
C GLY A 105 -4.65 -26.48 16.14
N ASP A 106 -4.44 -27.63 15.54
CA ASP A 106 -3.35 -28.56 15.86
C ASP A 106 -2.20 -28.55 14.84
N VAL A 107 -2.20 -27.63 13.86
CA VAL A 107 -1.14 -27.54 12.85
C VAL A 107 0.07 -26.86 13.46
N VAL A 108 1.26 -27.43 13.28
CA VAL A 108 2.51 -26.81 13.72
C VAL A 108 3.11 -26.02 12.55
N ALA A 109 3.45 -24.75 12.79
CA ALA A 109 4.22 -23.92 11.87
C ALA A 109 5.22 -23.12 12.72
N GLU A 110 6.51 -23.36 12.51
CA GLU A 110 7.58 -22.79 13.33
C GLU A 110 8.16 -21.49 12.73
N THR A 111 7.93 -21.26 11.44
CA THR A 111 8.46 -20.12 10.72
C THR A 111 7.37 -19.29 10.02
N ALA A 112 7.60 -17.99 9.90
CA ALA A 112 6.71 -17.10 9.14
C ALA A 112 6.51 -17.56 7.68
N GLY A 113 7.56 -18.14 7.05
CA GLY A 113 7.49 -18.67 5.70
C GLY A 113 6.52 -19.86 5.57
N GLU A 114 6.51 -20.76 6.55
CA GLU A 114 5.55 -21.88 6.61
C GLU A 114 4.11 -21.37 6.80
N VAL A 115 3.93 -20.39 7.66
CA VAL A 115 2.63 -19.74 7.87
C VAL A 115 2.11 -19.14 6.57
N CYS A 116 2.96 -18.39 5.81
CA CYS A 116 2.58 -17.77 4.54
C CYS A 116 2.19 -18.82 3.48
N LYS A 117 2.94 -19.92 3.36
CA LYS A 117 2.63 -21.02 2.43
C LYS A 117 1.31 -21.68 2.77
N ASN A 118 1.10 -22.04 4.04
CA ASN A 118 -0.15 -22.61 4.51
C ASN A 118 -1.33 -21.67 4.25
N TRP A 119 -1.15 -20.38 4.45
CA TRP A 119 -2.17 -19.37 4.26
C TRP A 119 -2.62 -19.25 2.80
N GLU A 120 -1.69 -19.26 1.84
CA GLU A 120 -2.06 -19.23 0.41
C GLU A 120 -2.76 -20.52 -0.03
N GLN A 121 -2.37 -21.69 0.50
CA GLN A 121 -3.07 -22.96 0.25
C GLN A 121 -4.49 -22.93 0.80
N LEU A 122 -4.68 -22.46 2.04
CA LEU A 122 -6.00 -22.36 2.67
C LEU A 122 -6.91 -21.38 1.92
N LYS A 123 -6.39 -20.26 1.40
CA LYS A 123 -7.17 -19.34 0.56
C LYS A 123 -7.72 -19.98 -0.72
N MET A 124 -7.05 -20.97 -1.27
CA MET A 124 -7.51 -21.68 -2.47
C MET A 124 -8.59 -22.71 -2.16
N THR A 125 -8.65 -23.21 -0.93
CA THR A 125 -9.62 -24.22 -0.48
C THR A 125 -10.87 -23.61 0.17
N GLU A 126 -10.87 -22.30 0.44
CA GLU A 126 -12.05 -21.60 0.96
C GLU A 126 -13.23 -21.68 -0.03
N LYS A 127 -14.44 -21.80 0.49
CA LYS A 127 -15.69 -21.90 -0.30
C LYS A 127 -15.87 -20.72 -1.28
N ASP A 128 -15.43 -19.52 -0.87
CA ASP A 128 -15.40 -18.30 -1.69
C ASP A 128 -13.95 -17.90 -2.07
N GLY A 129 -13.05 -18.88 -2.11
CA GLY A 129 -11.63 -18.70 -2.32
C GLY A 129 -11.27 -18.23 -3.73
N ASN A 130 -10.02 -17.85 -3.89
CA ASN A 130 -9.49 -17.38 -5.17
C ASN A 130 -9.54 -18.49 -6.24
N LYS A 131 -10.10 -18.19 -7.41
CA LYS A 131 -10.16 -19.14 -8.54
C LYS A 131 -8.78 -19.45 -9.14
N SER A 132 -7.81 -18.58 -8.91
CA SER A 132 -6.40 -18.76 -9.28
C SER A 132 -5.51 -18.00 -8.29
N ILE A 133 -4.22 -18.31 -8.28
CA ILE A 133 -3.25 -17.71 -7.37
C ILE A 133 -3.25 -16.17 -7.48
N LEU A 134 -3.28 -15.66 -8.71
CA LEU A 134 -3.21 -14.22 -8.99
C LEU A 134 -4.58 -13.51 -8.94
N SER A 135 -5.70 -14.26 -8.94
CA SER A 135 -7.05 -13.64 -8.92
C SER A 135 -7.33 -12.84 -7.64
N GLY A 136 -6.56 -13.07 -6.57
CA GLY A 136 -6.65 -12.29 -5.33
C GLY A 136 -5.85 -10.99 -5.33
N VAL A 137 -5.27 -10.58 -6.48
CA VAL A 137 -4.58 -9.28 -6.63
C VAL A 137 -5.54 -8.31 -7.32
N PRO A 138 -6.00 -7.24 -6.65
CA PRO A 138 -6.94 -6.29 -7.24
C PRO A 138 -6.37 -5.61 -8.49
N ASN A 139 -7.18 -5.52 -9.56
CA ASN A 139 -6.78 -4.85 -10.79
C ASN A 139 -6.50 -3.36 -10.61
N SER A 140 -7.18 -2.72 -9.66
CA SER A 140 -7.04 -1.28 -9.35
C SER A 140 -5.84 -0.95 -8.45
N MET A 141 -5.06 -1.95 -8.03
CA MET A 141 -3.87 -1.74 -7.20
C MET A 141 -2.80 -0.96 -7.98
N PRO A 142 -2.09 0.00 -7.37
CA PRO A 142 -0.95 0.69 -7.98
C PRO A 142 0.08 -0.31 -8.51
N SER A 143 0.67 -0.01 -9.67
CA SER A 143 1.41 -1.01 -10.46
C SER A 143 2.64 -1.57 -9.72
N LEU A 144 3.34 -0.74 -8.93
CA LEU A 144 4.52 -1.17 -8.19
C LEU A 144 4.16 -2.20 -7.10
N ILE A 145 3.17 -1.86 -6.26
CA ILE A 145 2.64 -2.75 -5.22
C ILE A 145 2.03 -4.01 -5.85
N LYS A 146 1.34 -3.86 -6.98
CA LYS A 146 0.74 -4.98 -7.73
C LYS A 146 1.81 -5.98 -8.20
N ALA A 147 2.89 -5.50 -8.80
CA ALA A 147 4.01 -6.33 -9.24
C ALA A 147 4.61 -7.11 -8.08
N TYR A 148 4.90 -6.45 -6.98
CA TYR A 148 5.41 -7.09 -5.76
C TYR A 148 4.49 -8.20 -5.26
N ARG A 149 3.18 -7.91 -5.13
CA ARG A 149 2.17 -8.89 -4.67
C ARG A 149 2.00 -10.07 -5.62
N MET A 150 2.07 -9.85 -6.93
CA MET A 150 2.01 -10.93 -7.92
C MET A 150 3.21 -11.87 -7.79
N GLN A 151 4.41 -11.32 -7.67
CA GLN A 151 5.65 -12.10 -7.52
C GLN A 151 5.68 -12.85 -6.19
N GLU A 152 5.25 -12.23 -5.09
CA GLU A 152 5.14 -12.87 -3.79
C GLU A 152 4.18 -14.08 -3.83
N LYS A 153 3.03 -13.93 -4.48
CA LYS A 153 2.07 -15.02 -4.64
C LYS A 153 2.60 -16.16 -5.51
N ALA A 154 3.33 -15.83 -6.56
CA ALA A 154 3.97 -16.82 -7.43
C ALA A 154 5.07 -17.59 -6.67
N ALA A 155 5.88 -16.89 -5.89
CA ALA A 155 6.91 -17.48 -5.05
C ALA A 155 6.34 -18.46 -4.01
N ASN A 156 5.22 -18.11 -3.37
CA ASN A 156 4.57 -18.95 -2.37
C ASN A 156 4.09 -20.31 -2.91
N VAL A 157 3.95 -20.46 -4.22
CA VAL A 157 3.60 -21.75 -4.86
C VAL A 157 4.78 -22.41 -5.58
N GLY A 158 6.00 -21.91 -5.33
CA GLY A 158 7.24 -22.51 -5.83
C GLY A 158 7.73 -21.95 -7.16
N PHE A 159 7.08 -20.90 -7.70
CA PHE A 159 7.61 -20.18 -8.87
C PHE A 159 8.51 -19.04 -8.41
N ASP A 160 9.76 -19.39 -8.05
CA ASP A 160 10.75 -18.45 -7.54
C ASP A 160 12.17 -18.85 -7.97
N TRP A 161 13.10 -17.94 -7.79
CA TRP A 161 14.53 -18.16 -8.05
C TRP A 161 15.11 -19.14 -7.02
N GLU A 162 15.94 -20.08 -7.49
CA GLU A 162 16.68 -21.00 -6.60
C GLU A 162 17.73 -20.25 -5.78
N LYS A 163 18.38 -19.26 -6.39
CA LYS A 163 19.37 -18.40 -5.76
C LYS A 163 19.02 -16.93 -6.00
N LYS A 164 18.94 -16.16 -4.95
CA LYS A 164 18.57 -14.73 -5.02
C LYS A 164 19.58 -13.90 -5.81
N GLU A 165 20.83 -14.35 -5.90
CA GLU A 165 21.88 -13.67 -6.64
C GLU A 165 21.65 -13.69 -8.16
N ASP A 166 20.99 -14.74 -8.65
CA ASP A 166 20.78 -14.95 -10.09
C ASP A 166 19.79 -13.92 -10.68
N VAL A 167 18.95 -13.29 -9.83
CA VAL A 167 17.99 -12.28 -10.28
C VAL A 167 18.66 -11.07 -10.93
N TRP A 168 19.89 -10.73 -10.52
CA TRP A 168 20.64 -9.63 -11.13
C TRP A 168 21.00 -9.89 -12.59
N GLY A 169 21.19 -11.16 -12.97
CA GLY A 169 21.37 -11.54 -14.37
C GLY A 169 20.16 -11.14 -15.23
N LYS A 170 18.94 -11.33 -14.70
CA LYS A 170 17.71 -10.91 -15.39
C LYS A 170 17.59 -9.39 -15.50
N VAL A 171 17.96 -8.65 -14.45
CA VAL A 171 17.97 -7.17 -14.54
C VAL A 171 18.93 -6.69 -15.64
N GLN A 172 20.11 -7.29 -15.78
CA GLN A 172 21.08 -6.94 -16.83
C GLN A 172 20.56 -7.28 -18.25
N GLU A 173 19.84 -8.40 -18.38
CA GLU A 173 19.15 -8.77 -19.61
C GLU A 173 18.12 -7.69 -20.00
N GLU A 174 17.22 -7.32 -19.09
CA GLU A 174 16.20 -6.29 -19.32
C GLU A 174 16.80 -4.91 -19.64
N ILE A 175 17.89 -4.54 -18.97
CA ILE A 175 18.61 -3.30 -19.32
C ILE A 175 19.09 -3.35 -20.77
N SER A 176 19.63 -4.49 -21.21
CA SER A 176 20.12 -4.65 -22.58
C SER A 176 19.00 -4.58 -23.61
N GLU A 177 17.83 -5.12 -23.28
CA GLU A 177 16.63 -5.07 -24.13
C GLU A 177 16.08 -3.65 -24.22
N VAL A 178 15.98 -2.93 -23.10
CA VAL A 178 15.64 -1.50 -23.04
C VAL A 178 16.59 -0.67 -23.90
N GLU A 179 17.92 -0.87 -23.80
CA GLU A 179 18.92 -0.17 -24.62
C GLU A 179 18.77 -0.46 -26.12
N LYS A 180 18.47 -1.70 -26.47
CA LYS A 180 18.24 -2.12 -27.86
C LYS A 180 17.03 -1.41 -28.43
N GLU A 181 15.90 -1.42 -27.72
CA GLU A 181 14.68 -0.80 -28.22
C GLU A 181 14.73 0.73 -28.19
N MET A 182 15.47 1.33 -27.25
CA MET A 182 15.79 2.77 -27.29
C MET A 182 16.54 3.15 -28.57
N ARG A 183 17.47 2.31 -29.03
CA ARG A 183 18.23 2.56 -30.29
C ARG A 183 17.39 2.29 -31.54
N SER A 184 16.43 1.37 -31.47
CA SER A 184 15.51 1.05 -32.58
C SER A 184 14.56 2.20 -32.92
N GLY A 185 14.26 3.06 -31.91
CA GLY A 185 13.28 4.13 -32.04
C GLY A 185 11.83 3.66 -31.98
N ASN A 186 11.58 2.37 -31.74
CA ASN A 186 10.23 1.83 -31.56
C ASN A 186 9.71 2.10 -30.14
N LYS A 187 8.95 3.16 -30.00
CA LYS A 187 8.42 3.60 -28.69
C LYS A 187 7.57 2.52 -28.00
N THR A 188 6.80 1.74 -28.74
CA THR A 188 5.90 0.74 -28.17
C THR A 188 6.67 -0.42 -27.56
N ASP A 189 7.71 -0.92 -28.23
CA ASP A 189 8.54 -1.99 -27.70
C ASP A 189 9.46 -1.48 -26.60
N PHE A 190 9.99 -0.27 -26.71
CA PHE A 190 10.73 0.39 -25.65
C PHE A 190 9.88 0.51 -24.35
N GLU A 191 8.58 0.82 -24.44
CA GLU A 191 7.69 0.91 -23.28
C GLU A 191 7.48 -0.46 -22.62
N LYS A 192 7.41 -1.55 -23.39
CA LYS A 192 7.27 -2.92 -22.86
C LYS A 192 8.54 -3.34 -22.10
N GLU A 193 9.70 -3.23 -22.74
CA GLU A 193 10.98 -3.60 -22.11
C GLU A 193 11.27 -2.76 -20.86
N PHE A 194 10.87 -1.48 -20.86
CA PHE A 194 10.97 -0.65 -19.67
C PHE A 194 10.07 -1.16 -18.53
N GLY A 195 8.89 -1.68 -18.88
CA GLY A 195 7.99 -2.34 -17.93
C GLY A 195 8.60 -3.61 -17.34
N ASP A 196 9.25 -4.44 -18.17
CA ASP A 196 9.91 -5.68 -17.77
C ASP A 196 11.14 -5.41 -16.87
N LEU A 197 11.89 -4.35 -17.17
CA LEU A 197 12.96 -3.87 -16.29
C LEU A 197 12.44 -3.46 -14.92
N LEU A 198 11.35 -2.67 -14.85
CA LEU A 198 10.75 -2.30 -13.57
C LEU A 198 10.27 -3.53 -12.80
N PHE A 199 9.66 -4.49 -13.49
CA PHE A 199 9.18 -5.74 -12.88
C PHE A 199 10.35 -6.58 -12.34
N SER A 200 11.48 -6.65 -13.04
CA SER A 200 12.69 -7.35 -12.58
C SER A 200 13.30 -6.66 -11.36
N LEU A 201 13.33 -5.33 -11.30
CA LEU A 201 13.80 -4.56 -10.13
C LEU A 201 12.91 -4.80 -8.90
N VAL A 202 11.59 -4.87 -9.08
CA VAL A 202 10.66 -5.24 -8.00
C VAL A 202 10.98 -6.64 -7.47
N ASN A 203 11.34 -7.58 -8.35
CA ASN A 203 11.71 -8.93 -7.94
C ASN A 203 13.02 -8.98 -7.13
N VAL A 204 14.01 -8.16 -7.52
CA VAL A 204 15.22 -7.97 -6.69
C VAL A 204 14.83 -7.50 -5.30
N ALA A 205 14.03 -6.43 -5.20
CA ALA A 205 13.61 -5.89 -3.92
C ALA A 205 12.96 -6.98 -3.04
N ARG A 206 12.04 -7.76 -3.62
CA ARG A 206 11.36 -8.85 -2.92
C ARG A 206 12.33 -9.91 -2.37
N LEU A 207 13.29 -10.35 -3.20
CA LEU A 207 14.26 -11.39 -2.82
C LEU A 207 15.24 -10.94 -1.73
N TYR A 208 15.42 -9.63 -1.59
CA TYR A 208 16.24 -9.01 -0.54
C TYR A 208 15.43 -8.43 0.60
N ASP A 209 14.15 -8.83 0.74
CA ASP A 209 13.24 -8.41 1.80
C ASP A 209 13.04 -6.88 1.86
N ILE A 210 13.12 -6.22 0.70
CA ILE A 210 12.89 -4.77 0.57
C ILE A 210 11.48 -4.57 0.01
N ASN A 211 10.69 -3.71 0.66
CA ASN A 211 9.47 -3.23 0.05
C ASN A 211 9.82 -2.13 -0.98
N PRO A 212 9.58 -2.33 -2.29
CA PRO A 212 10.01 -1.40 -3.32
C PRO A 212 9.22 -0.09 -3.29
N ASP A 213 7.97 -0.11 -2.85
CA ASP A 213 7.11 1.07 -2.73
C ASP A 213 7.60 1.96 -1.59
N ASN A 214 7.84 1.39 -0.40
CA ASN A 214 8.43 2.13 0.73
C ASN A 214 9.81 2.70 0.38
N ALA A 215 10.64 1.94 -0.34
CA ALA A 215 11.97 2.39 -0.74
C ALA A 215 11.91 3.57 -1.73
N LEU A 216 10.97 3.53 -2.67
CA LEU A 216 10.74 4.61 -3.62
C LEU A 216 10.15 5.84 -2.92
N GLU A 217 9.20 5.65 -1.99
CA GLU A 217 8.59 6.76 -1.24
C GLU A 217 9.60 7.50 -0.36
N GLN A 218 10.51 6.78 0.28
CA GLN A 218 11.62 7.44 0.98
C GLN A 218 12.47 8.31 0.05
N THR A 219 12.64 7.89 -1.21
CA THR A 219 13.36 8.67 -2.23
C THR A 219 12.55 9.87 -2.69
N ASN A 220 11.23 9.70 -2.88
CA ASN A 220 10.31 10.80 -3.18
C ASN A 220 10.35 11.86 -2.09
N ASN A 221 10.32 11.46 -0.83
CA ASN A 221 10.38 12.37 0.31
C ASN A 221 11.73 13.12 0.37
N LYS A 222 12.85 12.42 0.13
CA LYS A 222 14.16 13.08 -0.01
C LYS A 222 14.17 14.11 -1.14
N PHE A 223 13.62 13.74 -2.29
CA PHE A 223 13.54 14.66 -3.43
C PHE A 223 12.69 15.90 -3.09
N ARG A 224 11.50 15.68 -2.50
CA ARG A 224 10.59 16.77 -2.09
C ARG A 224 11.26 17.73 -1.12
N ASN A 225 11.90 17.21 -0.08
CA ASN A 225 12.56 18.02 0.93
C ASN A 225 13.69 18.87 0.32
N ARG A 226 14.54 18.28 -0.50
CA ARG A 226 15.63 18.98 -1.17
C ARG A 226 15.15 20.01 -2.17
N PHE A 227 14.10 19.70 -2.91
CA PHE A 227 13.52 20.65 -3.85
C PHE A 227 12.85 21.82 -3.11
N THR A 228 12.15 21.57 -2.01
CA THR A 228 11.60 22.60 -1.13
C THR A 228 12.70 23.49 -0.56
N TYR A 229 13.87 22.94 -0.22
CA TYR A 229 15.03 23.74 0.17
C TYR A 229 15.43 24.71 -0.93
N ILE A 230 15.55 24.26 -2.19
CA ILE A 230 15.87 25.12 -3.33
C ILE A 230 14.81 26.22 -3.50
N GLU A 231 13.52 25.88 -3.39
CA GLU A 231 12.43 26.86 -3.48
C GLU A 231 12.53 27.95 -2.40
N ASN A 232 12.83 27.55 -1.17
CA ASN A 232 12.97 28.50 -0.06
C ASN A 232 14.20 29.40 -0.25
N ARG A 233 15.35 28.85 -0.63
CA ARG A 233 16.55 29.60 -0.91
C ARG A 233 16.38 30.58 -2.08
N SER A 234 15.67 30.17 -3.13
CA SER A 234 15.32 31.03 -4.26
C SER A 234 14.45 32.22 -3.81
N LYS A 235 13.45 31.99 -2.97
CA LYS A 235 12.58 33.04 -2.40
C LYS A 235 13.38 34.01 -1.52
N GLU A 236 14.27 33.49 -0.65
CA GLU A 236 15.15 34.31 0.19
C GLU A 236 16.07 35.26 -0.65
N GLN A 237 16.51 34.77 -1.81
CA GLN A 237 17.30 35.55 -2.77
C GLN A 237 16.46 36.53 -3.62
N GLY A 238 15.12 36.50 -3.46
CA GLY A 238 14.21 37.32 -4.27
C GLY A 238 14.19 36.93 -5.76
N ARG A 239 14.59 35.70 -6.09
CA ARG A 239 14.65 35.17 -7.46
C ARG A 239 13.59 34.11 -7.71
N SER A 240 13.14 34.03 -8.96
CA SER A 240 12.29 32.89 -9.39
C SER A 240 13.16 31.68 -9.73
N LEU A 241 12.69 30.49 -9.48
CA LEU A 241 13.36 29.24 -9.93
C LEU A 241 13.61 29.25 -11.45
N LYS A 242 12.72 29.88 -12.22
CA LYS A 242 12.86 30.01 -13.67
C LYS A 242 14.05 30.86 -14.12
N ASP A 243 14.53 31.70 -13.23
CA ASP A 243 15.67 32.62 -13.48
C ASP A 243 17.01 32.04 -12.99
N MET A 244 16.95 30.80 -12.44
CA MET A 244 18.12 30.06 -11.99
C MET A 244 18.59 29.08 -13.05
N SER A 245 19.89 28.98 -13.22
CA SER A 245 20.49 27.91 -14.02
C SER A 245 20.45 26.57 -13.30
N LEU A 246 20.55 25.48 -14.06
CA LEU A 246 20.64 24.14 -13.48
C LEU A 246 21.84 24.02 -12.52
N ALA A 247 22.98 24.63 -12.85
CA ALA A 247 24.17 24.62 -11.99
C ALA A 247 23.92 25.28 -10.63
N GLU A 248 23.24 26.43 -10.60
CA GLU A 248 22.87 27.09 -9.33
C GLU A 248 21.89 26.23 -8.51
N MET A 249 20.93 25.58 -9.16
CA MET A 249 20.02 24.68 -8.47
C MET A 249 20.75 23.42 -7.94
N ASP A 250 21.74 22.90 -8.67
CA ASP A 250 22.57 21.77 -8.23
C ASP A 250 23.45 22.13 -7.03
N GLU A 251 23.95 23.37 -6.95
CA GLU A 251 24.67 23.85 -5.77
C GLU A 251 23.77 23.82 -4.53
N LEU A 252 22.56 24.38 -4.61
CA LEU A 252 21.57 24.35 -3.53
C LEU A 252 21.12 22.93 -3.18
N TRP A 253 20.97 22.07 -4.18
CA TRP A 253 20.71 20.64 -3.98
C TRP A 253 21.81 19.94 -3.18
N ASN A 254 23.06 20.29 -3.44
CA ASN A 254 24.19 19.72 -2.71
C ASN A 254 24.35 20.35 -1.31
N GLU A 255 23.92 21.60 -1.10
CA GLU A 255 23.80 22.19 0.24
C GLU A 255 22.79 21.41 1.08
N SER A 256 21.58 21.17 0.56
CA SER A 256 20.52 20.46 1.29
C SER A 256 20.93 19.07 1.76
N LYS A 257 21.81 18.37 1.02
CA LYS A 257 22.36 17.07 1.45
C LYS A 257 23.25 17.14 2.70
N ARG A 258 23.89 18.29 2.95
CA ARG A 258 24.76 18.47 4.11
C ARG A 258 23.97 18.77 5.37
N ASP A 259 22.79 19.38 5.21
CA ASP A 259 21.91 19.71 6.32
C ASP A 259 21.10 18.50 6.80
N GLU A 260 21.08 17.38 6.04
CA GLU A 260 20.47 16.09 6.40
C GLU A 260 21.40 15.19 7.23
N GLN A 261 22.68 15.51 7.41
CA GLN A 261 23.68 14.76 8.19
C GLN A 261 23.81 15.30 9.61
#